data_e6a57693fa58ab596a8a92ad90a464ff
#
_entry.id   e6a57693fa58ab596a8a92ad90a464ff
#
_cell.length_a   1.000
_cell.length_b   1.000
_cell.length_c   1.000
_cell.angle_alpha   90.00
_cell.angle_beta   90.00
_cell.angle_gamma   90.00
#
_symmetry.space_group_name_H-M   'P 1'
#
loop_
_entity.id
_entity.type
_entity.pdbx_description
1 polymer ?
#
loop_
_entity_poly.entity_id
_entity_poly.type
_entity_poly.pdbx_seq_one_letter_code
_entity_poly.pdbx_strand_id
1 'polypeptide(L)'
;MKKSHLVYLSFVFLLTSCLPFAPTEPIQVANPGEILYQESFADNTSGWDRVLNDGGIMDYDSGGYRILVRGADMNFWSTPPGNFGDVRVEADVTKLNGPDENRAGLMCRYQNGNYYFFIVSNDGFYAIGKFTGGQAILIGQESMVQTEFIEADGVNHLRADCIGNTLTLYVNFNQVASTLDA
;
A
#
# COMPACT_ATOMS: atom_id res chain seq x y z
N MET A 1 73.07 34.83 -12.61
CA MET A 1 71.63 34.84 -12.57
C MET A 1 71.13 33.40 -12.45
N LYS A 2 70.75 32.95 -11.26
CA LYS A 2 70.18 31.58 -11.02
C LYS A 2 68.64 31.67 -11.08
N LYS A 3 68.00 30.98 -12.05
CA LYS A 3 66.56 30.84 -12.15
C LYS A 3 66.10 29.71 -11.21
N SER A 4 65.33 30.06 -10.17
CA SER A 4 64.70 29.10 -9.29
C SER A 4 63.37 28.66 -9.93
N HIS A 5 63.20 27.36 -10.21
CA HIS A 5 61.96 26.77 -10.66
C HIS A 5 61.17 26.33 -9.42
N LEU A 6 60.05 27.00 -9.18
CA LEU A 6 59.07 26.66 -8.13
C LEU A 6 58.14 25.59 -8.69
N VAL A 7 58.20 24.36 -8.15
CA VAL A 7 57.32 23.24 -8.50
C VAL A 7 56.11 23.32 -7.57
N TYR A 8 54.95 23.64 -8.13
CA TYR A 8 53.66 23.53 -7.41
C TYR A 8 53.18 22.10 -7.43
N LEU A 9 53.14 21.45 -6.26
CA LEU A 9 52.55 20.15 -6.08
C LEU A 9 51.06 20.33 -5.75
N SER A 10 50.16 20.14 -6.74
CA SER A 10 48.71 20.17 -6.53
C SER A 10 48.24 18.88 -5.88
N PHE A 11 47.85 18.96 -4.61
CA PHE A 11 47.27 17.86 -3.89
C PHE A 11 45.75 17.81 -4.21
N VAL A 12 45.34 16.85 -5.03
CA VAL A 12 43.92 16.60 -5.33
C VAL A 12 43.33 15.75 -4.19
N PHE A 13 42.56 16.40 -3.33
CA PHE A 13 41.74 15.69 -2.31
C PHE A 13 40.56 15.05 -3.02
N LEU A 14 40.60 13.74 -3.22
CA LEU A 14 39.42 12.91 -3.54
C LEU A 14 38.52 12.78 -2.30
N LEU A 15 37.51 13.63 -2.22
CA LEU A 15 36.44 13.46 -1.27
C LEU A 15 35.56 12.28 -1.70
N THR A 16 35.83 11.08 -1.18
CA THR A 16 34.89 9.96 -1.26
C THR A 16 33.73 10.27 -0.31
N SER A 17 32.65 10.83 -0.85
CA SER A 17 31.39 10.94 -0.13
C SER A 17 30.79 9.53 -0.01
N CYS A 18 30.98 8.88 1.13
CA CYS A 18 30.10 7.78 1.53
C CYS A 18 28.71 8.37 1.76
N LEU A 19 27.81 8.16 0.82
CA LEU A 19 26.38 8.38 1.07
C LEU A 19 25.97 7.40 2.18
N PRO A 20 25.38 7.88 3.29
CA PRO A 20 24.86 6.98 4.29
C PRO A 20 23.75 6.15 3.64
N PHE A 21 23.92 4.82 3.59
CA PHE A 21 22.87 3.90 3.23
C PHE A 21 21.80 4.04 4.32
N ALA A 22 20.63 4.57 3.99
CA ALA A 22 19.53 4.62 4.95
C ALA A 22 19.24 3.19 5.41
N PRO A 23 19.21 2.90 6.71
CA PRO A 23 18.90 1.55 7.18
C PRO A 23 17.49 1.20 6.70
N THR A 24 17.37 0.08 5.99
CA THR A 24 16.07 -0.49 5.65
C THR A 24 15.42 -0.96 6.94
N GLU A 25 14.23 -0.47 7.26
CA GLU A 25 13.52 -0.95 8.44
C GLU A 25 13.30 -2.47 8.37
N PRO A 26 13.47 -3.19 9.50
CA PRO A 26 13.29 -4.63 9.52
C PRO A 26 11.84 -5.00 9.18
N ILE A 27 11.68 -6.10 8.44
CA ILE A 27 10.35 -6.64 8.13
C ILE A 27 9.75 -7.19 9.43
N GLN A 28 8.56 -6.71 9.77
CA GLN A 28 7.78 -7.21 10.89
C GLN A 28 6.91 -8.38 10.43
N VAL A 29 6.91 -9.46 11.23
CA VAL A 29 6.08 -10.65 10.99
C VAL A 29 5.30 -10.92 12.27
N ALA A 30 3.98 -11.00 12.16
CA ALA A 30 3.12 -11.26 13.31
C ALA A 30 3.25 -12.70 13.80
N ASN A 31 3.28 -12.89 15.12
CA ASN A 31 2.96 -14.18 15.73
C ASN A 31 1.44 -14.42 15.64
N PRO A 32 0.97 -15.68 15.69
CA PRO A 32 -0.47 -15.94 15.70
C PRO A 32 -1.20 -15.17 16.81
N GLY A 33 -2.15 -14.31 16.42
CA GLY A 33 -2.93 -13.49 17.34
C GLY A 33 -2.28 -12.18 17.78
N GLU A 34 -1.08 -11.87 17.33
CA GLU A 34 -0.40 -10.60 17.62
C GLU A 34 -0.97 -9.48 16.73
N ILE A 35 -1.25 -8.31 17.34
CA ILE A 35 -1.60 -7.08 16.62
C ILE A 35 -0.32 -6.26 16.47
N LEU A 36 0.19 -6.15 15.25
CA LEU A 36 1.38 -5.35 14.94
C LEU A 36 1.08 -3.86 14.84
N TYR A 37 -0.12 -3.52 14.36
CA TYR A 37 -0.56 -2.15 14.16
C TYR A 37 -2.09 -2.07 14.24
N GLN A 38 -2.61 -1.03 14.88
CA GLN A 38 -4.03 -0.73 14.93
C GLN A 38 -4.25 0.77 14.85
N GLU A 39 -5.26 1.19 14.08
CA GLU A 39 -5.61 2.58 13.88
C GLU A 39 -7.13 2.76 13.92
N SER A 40 -7.58 3.78 14.61
CA SER A 40 -9.00 4.16 14.67
C SER A 40 -9.34 5.40 13.86
N PHE A 41 -8.30 6.11 13.39
CA PHE A 41 -8.41 7.41 12.71
C PHE A 41 -9.15 8.49 13.51
N ALA A 42 -9.23 8.33 14.84
CA ALA A 42 -9.89 9.28 15.73
C ALA A 42 -9.19 10.64 15.77
N ASP A 43 -7.88 10.65 15.53
CA ASP A 43 -7.07 11.85 15.40
C ASP A 43 -6.08 11.71 14.23
N ASN A 44 -5.29 12.74 13.95
CA ASN A 44 -4.37 12.78 12.81
C ASN A 44 -2.90 12.62 13.22
N THR A 45 -2.61 11.91 14.30
CA THR A 45 -1.26 11.80 14.86
C THR A 45 -0.55 10.50 14.48
N SER A 46 -1.26 9.53 13.90
CA SER A 46 -0.74 8.19 13.60
C SER A 46 0.18 8.10 12.37
N GLY A 47 0.37 9.21 11.65
CA GLY A 47 1.39 9.33 10.60
C GLY A 47 0.98 8.81 9.23
N TRP A 48 -0.30 8.58 8.98
CA TRP A 48 -0.79 8.27 7.64
C TRP A 48 -0.63 9.47 6.70
N ASP A 49 -0.38 9.22 5.43
CA ASP A 49 -0.14 10.25 4.43
C ASP A 49 -1.31 11.22 4.32
N ARG A 50 -0.99 12.50 4.19
CA ARG A 50 -1.99 13.54 3.91
C ARG A 50 -1.66 14.18 2.58
N VAL A 51 -2.57 14.06 1.63
CA VAL A 51 -2.41 14.55 0.26
C VAL A 51 -3.61 15.40 -0.12
N LEU A 52 -3.33 16.58 -0.65
CA LEU A 52 -4.34 17.47 -1.23
C LEU A 52 -3.76 18.04 -2.52
N ASN A 53 -4.27 17.56 -3.65
CA ASN A 53 -3.88 18.05 -4.98
C ASN A 53 -5.05 17.93 -5.98
N ASP A 54 -4.82 18.29 -7.22
CA ASP A 54 -5.84 18.21 -8.28
C ASP A 54 -6.32 16.78 -8.56
N GLY A 55 -5.45 15.78 -8.34
CA GLY A 55 -5.77 14.36 -8.54
C GLY A 55 -6.63 13.75 -7.45
N GLY A 56 -6.61 14.31 -6.23
CA GLY A 56 -7.39 13.73 -5.13
C GLY A 56 -7.06 14.27 -3.75
N ILE A 57 -7.64 13.60 -2.76
CA ILE A 57 -7.44 13.88 -1.34
C ILE A 57 -7.18 12.54 -0.63
N MET A 58 -6.19 12.52 0.24
CA MET A 58 -6.06 11.55 1.32
C MET A 58 -5.91 12.34 2.63
N ASP A 59 -6.82 12.14 3.56
CA ASP A 59 -6.81 12.86 4.83
C ASP A 59 -7.69 12.17 5.88
N TYR A 60 -7.43 12.46 7.14
CA TYR A 60 -8.31 12.13 8.24
C TYR A 60 -9.60 12.96 8.13
N ASP A 61 -10.74 12.33 8.29
CA ASP A 61 -12.04 12.98 8.17
C ASP A 61 -13.09 12.30 9.06
N SER A 62 -13.58 13.04 10.04
CA SER A 62 -14.73 12.64 10.87
C SER A 62 -14.59 11.27 11.57
N GLY A 63 -13.39 10.95 12.05
CA GLY A 63 -13.09 9.68 12.72
C GLY A 63 -12.87 8.51 11.74
N GLY A 64 -12.49 8.83 10.50
CA GLY A 64 -12.09 7.89 9.47
C GLY A 64 -10.92 8.42 8.66
N TYR A 65 -10.46 7.64 7.71
CA TYR A 65 -9.45 8.06 6.74
C TYR A 65 -10.07 8.06 5.34
N ARG A 66 -10.19 9.24 4.77
CA ARG A 66 -10.82 9.44 3.48
C ARG A 66 -9.83 9.43 2.35
N ILE A 67 -10.12 8.65 1.31
CA ILE A 67 -9.43 8.69 0.02
C ILE A 67 -10.45 9.14 -1.04
N LEU A 68 -10.22 10.29 -1.68
CA LEU A 68 -11.01 10.81 -2.78
C LEU A 68 -10.13 10.87 -4.03
N VAL A 69 -10.50 10.15 -5.07
CA VAL A 69 -9.84 10.16 -6.38
C VAL A 69 -10.68 10.97 -7.35
N ARG A 70 -10.10 11.97 -8.02
CA ARG A 70 -10.80 12.85 -8.97
C ARG A 70 -10.51 12.52 -10.43
N GLY A 71 -9.39 11.89 -10.72
CA GLY A 71 -8.96 11.54 -12.06
C GLY A 71 -9.28 10.08 -12.41
N ALA A 72 -9.60 9.83 -13.68
CA ALA A 72 -9.63 8.48 -14.22
C ALA A 72 -8.20 7.86 -14.17
N ASP A 73 -8.13 6.54 -14.05
CA ASP A 73 -6.89 5.76 -14.06
C ASP A 73 -5.84 6.19 -13.01
N MET A 74 -6.29 6.81 -11.91
CA MET A 74 -5.45 7.18 -10.78
C MET A 74 -5.69 6.25 -9.59
N ASN A 75 -4.61 5.91 -8.89
CA ASN A 75 -4.66 5.16 -7.63
C ASN A 75 -4.06 6.01 -6.51
N PHE A 76 -4.74 6.00 -5.37
CA PHE A 76 -4.27 6.61 -4.14
C PHE A 76 -4.25 5.55 -3.05
N TRP A 77 -3.17 5.49 -2.32
CA TRP A 77 -3.04 4.58 -1.18
C TRP A 77 -2.18 5.22 -0.09
N SER A 78 -2.37 4.78 1.13
CA SER A 78 -1.51 5.09 2.26
C SER A 78 -1.18 3.81 3.01
N THR A 79 -0.04 3.80 3.67
CA THR A 79 0.41 2.69 4.50
C THR A 79 0.69 3.18 5.92
N PRO A 80 0.47 2.35 6.95
CA PRO A 80 0.98 2.64 8.27
C PRO A 80 2.50 2.71 8.26
N PRO A 81 3.12 3.39 9.23
CA PRO A 81 4.56 3.32 9.41
C PRO A 81 5.00 1.89 9.73
N GLY A 82 6.13 1.49 9.16
CA GLY A 82 6.70 0.15 9.31
C GLY A 82 6.70 -0.68 8.04
N ASN A 83 7.36 -1.83 8.11
CA ASN A 83 7.52 -2.77 7.00
C ASN A 83 6.98 -4.14 7.43
N PHE A 84 5.92 -4.61 6.78
CA PHE A 84 5.16 -5.78 7.20
C PHE A 84 5.33 -6.92 6.18
N GLY A 85 5.63 -8.12 6.70
CA GLY A 85 5.76 -9.35 5.92
C GLY A 85 4.44 -10.12 5.82
N ASP A 86 4.43 -11.33 6.39
CA ASP A 86 3.24 -12.17 6.48
C ASP A 86 2.29 -11.60 7.53
N VAL A 87 1.14 -11.09 7.08
CA VAL A 87 0.17 -10.41 7.93
C VAL A 87 -1.26 -10.68 7.47
N ARG A 88 -2.18 -10.49 8.41
CA ARG A 88 -3.58 -10.19 8.16
C ARG A 88 -3.77 -8.67 8.20
N VAL A 89 -4.47 -8.13 7.21
CA VAL A 89 -4.89 -6.73 7.15
C VAL A 89 -6.41 -6.70 7.15
N GLU A 90 -7.01 -5.89 8.02
CA GLU A 90 -8.47 -5.73 8.12
C GLU A 90 -8.82 -4.24 8.12
N ALA A 91 -9.92 -3.88 7.47
CA ALA A 91 -10.49 -2.53 7.53
C ALA A 91 -11.98 -2.54 7.19
N ASP A 92 -12.71 -1.64 7.82
CA ASP A 92 -14.06 -1.28 7.42
C ASP A 92 -14.01 -0.19 6.34
N VAL A 93 -14.63 -0.44 5.21
CA VAL A 93 -14.60 0.42 4.03
C VAL A 93 -16.01 0.80 3.61
N THR A 94 -16.24 2.10 3.38
CA THR A 94 -17.52 2.62 2.89
C THR A 94 -17.29 3.52 1.70
N LYS A 95 -18.03 3.31 0.62
CA LYS A 95 -18.07 4.24 -0.50
C LYS A 95 -18.92 5.46 -0.13
N LEU A 96 -18.35 6.65 -0.21
CA LEU A 96 -19.04 7.89 0.11
C LEU A 96 -19.72 8.51 -1.11
N ASN A 97 -19.11 8.36 -2.30
CA ASN A 97 -19.60 8.95 -3.55
C ASN A 97 -18.88 8.33 -4.77
N GLY A 98 -19.38 8.62 -5.97
CA GLY A 98 -18.78 8.22 -7.23
C GLY A 98 -19.44 6.97 -7.85
N PRO A 99 -18.98 6.57 -9.05
CA PRO A 99 -19.47 5.38 -9.74
C PRO A 99 -19.31 4.09 -8.93
N ASP A 100 -20.19 3.11 -9.17
CA ASP A 100 -20.15 1.83 -8.42
C ASP A 100 -18.96 0.95 -8.82
N GLU A 101 -18.42 1.15 -10.00
CA GLU A 101 -17.22 0.48 -10.51
C GLU A 101 -15.92 0.97 -9.85
N ASN A 102 -15.97 2.06 -9.06
CA ASN A 102 -14.81 2.53 -8.31
C ASN A 102 -14.36 1.48 -7.32
N ARG A 103 -13.04 1.32 -7.25
CA ARG A 103 -12.39 0.26 -6.48
C ARG A 103 -11.83 0.82 -5.20
N ALA A 104 -12.04 0.08 -4.12
CA ALA A 104 -11.39 0.28 -2.83
C ALA A 104 -10.80 -1.05 -2.36
N GLY A 105 -9.87 -1.04 -1.41
CA GLY A 105 -9.33 -2.31 -0.94
C GLY A 105 -8.15 -2.18 0.00
N LEU A 106 -7.50 -3.32 0.18
CA LEU A 106 -6.36 -3.52 1.06
C LEU A 106 -5.11 -3.86 0.26
N MET A 107 -3.96 -3.63 0.86
CA MET A 107 -2.68 -4.06 0.33
C MET A 107 -1.80 -4.66 1.42
N CYS A 108 -0.88 -5.55 1.02
CA CYS A 108 0.13 -6.12 1.91
C CYS A 108 1.48 -6.24 1.23
N ARG A 109 2.52 -6.46 2.05
CA ARG A 109 3.91 -6.65 1.60
C ARG A 109 4.39 -5.55 0.66
N TYR A 110 4.05 -4.29 1.02
CA TYR A 110 4.55 -3.14 0.26
C TYR A 110 6.05 -3.00 0.43
N GLN A 111 6.80 -3.13 -0.67
CA GLN A 111 8.25 -2.97 -0.69
C GLN A 111 8.70 -2.35 -2.02
N ASN A 112 9.38 -1.23 -1.96
CA ASN A 112 9.98 -0.57 -3.14
C ASN A 112 8.98 -0.40 -4.31
N GLY A 113 7.73 -0.04 -4.00
CA GLY A 113 6.68 0.14 -5.00
C GLY A 113 6.03 -1.15 -5.51
N ASN A 114 6.42 -2.32 -5.00
CA ASN A 114 5.77 -3.59 -5.29
C ASN A 114 4.87 -3.98 -4.10
N TYR A 115 3.71 -4.56 -4.36
CA TYR A 115 2.74 -4.96 -3.34
C TYR A 115 1.71 -5.94 -3.88
N TYR A 116 1.04 -6.66 -2.99
CA TYR A 116 -0.20 -7.37 -3.31
C TYR A 116 -1.39 -6.48 -2.98
N PHE A 117 -2.44 -6.55 -3.80
CA PHE A 117 -3.68 -5.82 -3.60
C PHE A 117 -4.90 -6.74 -3.62
N PHE A 118 -5.91 -6.34 -2.85
CA PHE A 118 -7.21 -6.99 -2.70
C PHE A 118 -8.24 -5.90 -2.87
N ILE A 119 -8.97 -5.91 -3.96
CA ILE A 119 -9.89 -4.83 -4.32
C ILE A 119 -11.31 -5.34 -4.45
N VAL A 120 -12.23 -4.48 -4.09
CA VAL A 120 -13.68 -4.64 -4.28
C VAL A 120 -14.24 -3.41 -4.97
N SER A 121 -15.39 -3.55 -5.65
CA SER A 121 -16.17 -2.45 -6.20
C SER A 121 -17.63 -2.59 -5.78
N ASN A 122 -18.34 -1.47 -5.66
CA ASN A 122 -19.71 -1.47 -5.14
C ASN A 122 -20.73 -2.11 -6.08
N ASP A 123 -20.39 -2.31 -7.35
CA ASP A 123 -21.16 -3.10 -8.31
C ASP A 123 -21.01 -4.63 -8.10
N GLY A 124 -20.34 -5.05 -7.03
CA GLY A 124 -20.30 -6.44 -6.58
C GLY A 124 -19.12 -7.27 -7.08
N PHE A 125 -18.01 -6.66 -7.50
CA PHE A 125 -16.85 -7.39 -8.01
C PHE A 125 -15.65 -7.29 -7.08
N TYR A 126 -14.79 -8.32 -7.11
CA TYR A 126 -13.52 -8.34 -6.39
C TYR A 126 -12.37 -8.82 -7.27
N ALA A 127 -11.16 -8.51 -6.87
CA ALA A 127 -9.95 -9.11 -7.45
C ALA A 127 -8.81 -9.20 -6.42
N ILE A 128 -7.95 -10.19 -6.62
CA ILE A 128 -6.63 -10.29 -6.00
C ILE A 128 -5.58 -10.09 -7.09
N GLY A 129 -4.54 -9.32 -6.80
CA GLY A 129 -3.46 -9.10 -7.74
C GLY A 129 -2.19 -8.62 -7.07
N LYS A 130 -1.19 -8.38 -7.90
CA LYS A 130 0.08 -7.76 -7.49
C LYS A 130 0.42 -6.58 -8.40
N PHE A 131 1.06 -5.60 -7.83
CA PHE A 131 1.72 -4.53 -8.56
C PHE A 131 3.21 -4.78 -8.51
N THR A 132 3.83 -4.95 -9.66
CA THR A 132 5.26 -5.23 -9.77
C THR A 132 5.81 -4.73 -11.09
N GLY A 133 7.02 -4.14 -11.07
CA GLY A 133 7.64 -3.59 -12.28
C GLY A 133 6.81 -2.49 -12.96
N GLY A 134 6.00 -1.74 -12.20
CA GLY A 134 5.14 -0.69 -12.73
C GLY A 134 3.82 -1.19 -13.34
N GLN A 135 3.46 -2.46 -13.19
CA GLN A 135 2.27 -3.06 -13.77
C GLN A 135 1.41 -3.78 -12.73
N ALA A 136 0.09 -3.65 -12.86
CA ALA A 136 -0.88 -4.41 -12.10
C ALA A 136 -1.19 -5.72 -12.83
N ILE A 137 -1.12 -6.85 -12.12
CA ILE A 137 -1.36 -8.20 -12.64
C ILE A 137 -2.33 -8.89 -11.71
N LEU A 138 -3.45 -9.40 -12.22
CA LEU A 138 -4.37 -10.22 -11.44
C LEU A 138 -3.78 -11.62 -11.21
N ILE A 139 -4.08 -12.22 -10.07
CA ILE A 139 -3.58 -13.54 -9.68
C ILE A 139 -4.76 -14.51 -9.55
N GLY A 140 -4.67 -15.64 -10.26
CA GLY A 140 -5.71 -16.68 -10.22
C GLY A 140 -6.99 -16.34 -10.98
N GLN A 141 -7.04 -15.20 -11.68
CA GLN A 141 -8.20 -14.75 -12.44
C GLN A 141 -7.79 -13.81 -13.57
N GLU A 142 -8.57 -13.76 -14.66
CA GLU A 142 -8.29 -12.91 -15.82
C GLU A 142 -8.96 -11.52 -15.71
N SER A 143 -10.04 -11.44 -14.94
CA SER A 143 -10.82 -10.21 -14.68
C SER A 143 -11.36 -10.21 -13.27
N MET A 144 -11.96 -9.10 -12.83
CA MET A 144 -12.71 -9.08 -11.57
C MET A 144 -13.87 -10.07 -11.59
N VAL A 145 -14.15 -10.71 -10.47
CA VAL A 145 -15.15 -11.77 -10.30
C VAL A 145 -16.28 -11.25 -9.41
N GLN A 146 -17.52 -11.58 -9.75
CA GLN A 146 -18.70 -11.17 -9.01
C GLN A 146 -18.86 -11.98 -7.71
N THR A 147 -19.34 -11.32 -6.67
CA THR A 147 -19.74 -11.93 -5.40
C THR A 147 -20.97 -11.23 -4.81
N GLU A 148 -21.80 -11.97 -4.10
CA GLU A 148 -22.98 -11.45 -3.40
C GLU A 148 -22.67 -10.87 -2.01
N PHE A 149 -21.43 -11.01 -1.54
CA PHE A 149 -21.04 -10.60 -0.19
C PHE A 149 -20.68 -9.12 -0.05
N ILE A 150 -20.68 -8.35 -1.14
CA ILE A 150 -20.41 -6.92 -1.14
C ILE A 150 -21.72 -6.15 -0.93
N GLU A 151 -21.73 -5.31 0.11
CA GLU A 151 -22.83 -4.38 0.40
C GLU A 151 -22.63 -3.09 -0.41
N ALA A 152 -23.50 -2.84 -1.41
CA ALA A 152 -23.37 -1.71 -2.32
C ALA A 152 -23.46 -0.34 -1.60
N ASP A 153 -24.38 -0.20 -0.66
CA ASP A 153 -24.67 1.04 0.08
C ASP A 153 -24.27 0.97 1.55
N GLY A 154 -23.45 0.01 1.93
CA GLY A 154 -23.10 -0.29 3.31
C GLY A 154 -21.62 -0.17 3.62
N VAL A 155 -21.32 -0.54 4.85
CA VAL A 155 -19.94 -0.77 5.31
C VAL A 155 -19.54 -2.18 4.91
N ASN A 156 -18.42 -2.33 4.21
CA ASN A 156 -17.83 -3.62 3.93
C ASN A 156 -16.63 -3.86 4.83
N HIS A 157 -16.68 -4.91 5.64
CA HIS A 157 -15.53 -5.40 6.38
C HIS A 157 -14.64 -6.20 5.43
N LEU A 158 -13.48 -5.67 5.09
CA LEU A 158 -12.50 -6.34 4.24
C LEU A 158 -11.40 -6.94 5.09
N ARG A 159 -11.00 -8.16 4.75
CA ARG A 159 -9.83 -8.83 5.32
C ARG A 159 -9.00 -9.47 4.23
N ALA A 160 -7.70 -9.20 4.26
CA ALA A 160 -6.70 -9.81 3.41
C ALA A 160 -5.70 -10.60 4.26
N ASP A 161 -5.57 -11.90 4.03
CA ASP A 161 -4.53 -12.74 4.64
C ASP A 161 -3.41 -12.94 3.61
N CYS A 162 -2.20 -12.49 3.95
CA CYS A 162 -0.97 -12.63 3.15
C CYS A 162 -0.01 -13.52 3.92
N ILE A 163 -0.10 -14.84 3.75
CA ILE A 163 0.64 -15.82 4.56
C ILE A 163 1.39 -16.78 3.64
N GLY A 164 2.71 -16.81 3.72
CA GLY A 164 3.55 -17.59 2.79
C GLY A 164 3.26 -17.18 1.34
N ASN A 165 2.95 -18.10 0.47
CA ASN A 165 2.54 -17.85 -0.91
C ASN A 165 1.01 -17.83 -1.10
N THR A 166 0.23 -17.91 -0.02
CA THR A 166 -1.24 -17.90 -0.06
C THR A 166 -1.77 -16.50 0.19
N LEU A 167 -2.65 -16.06 -0.69
CA LEU A 167 -3.36 -14.79 -0.63
C LEU A 167 -4.86 -15.08 -0.53
N THR A 168 -5.51 -14.61 0.53
CA THR A 168 -6.94 -14.87 0.75
C THR A 168 -7.69 -13.57 1.03
N LEU A 169 -8.81 -13.37 0.34
CA LEU A 169 -9.71 -12.24 0.55
C LEU A 169 -11.00 -12.70 1.22
N TYR A 170 -11.40 -11.96 2.23
CA TYR A 170 -12.72 -12.07 2.88
C TYR A 170 -13.46 -10.74 2.73
N VAL A 171 -14.76 -10.83 2.51
CA VAL A 171 -15.69 -9.70 2.52
C VAL A 171 -16.84 -10.04 3.44
N ASN A 172 -17.10 -9.15 4.41
CA ASN A 172 -18.15 -9.33 5.40
C ASN A 172 -18.10 -10.71 6.07
N PHE A 173 -16.88 -11.09 6.49
CA PHE A 173 -16.52 -12.38 7.14
C PHE A 173 -16.65 -13.62 6.26
N ASN A 174 -17.00 -13.50 4.97
CA ASN A 174 -17.08 -14.61 4.02
C ASN A 174 -15.81 -14.66 3.19
N GLN A 175 -15.20 -15.84 3.07
CA GLN A 175 -14.08 -16.04 2.15
C GLN A 175 -14.58 -16.00 0.70
N VAL A 176 -14.15 -15.00 -0.06
CA VAL A 176 -14.55 -14.84 -1.47
C VAL A 176 -13.50 -15.38 -2.45
N ALA A 177 -12.24 -15.37 -2.04
CA ALA A 177 -11.16 -15.92 -2.88
C ALA A 177 -9.98 -16.40 -2.04
N SER A 178 -9.26 -17.38 -2.58
CA SER A 178 -7.93 -17.79 -2.13
C SER A 178 -7.11 -18.20 -3.33
N THR A 179 -5.88 -17.72 -3.45
CA THR A 179 -4.98 -17.98 -4.58
C THR A 179 -3.54 -18.13 -4.10
N LEU A 180 -2.71 -18.69 -4.95
CA LEU A 180 -1.28 -18.85 -4.71
C LEU A 180 -0.50 -17.95 -5.67
N ASP A 181 0.51 -17.26 -5.15
CA ASP A 181 1.56 -16.61 -5.94
C ASP A 181 2.90 -17.22 -5.57
N ALA A 182 3.59 -17.80 -6.53
CA ALA A 182 4.84 -18.55 -6.35
C ALA A 182 6.07 -17.66 -6.50
#